data_19394a607e184afa3524781f479ee686
#
_entry.id   19394a607e184afa3524781f479ee686
#
_cell.length_a   1.000
_cell.length_b   1.000
_cell.length_c   1.000
_cell.angle_alpha   90.00
_cell.angle_beta   90.00
_cell.angle_gamma   90.00
#
_symmetry.space_group_name_H-M   'P 1'
#
loop_
_entity.id
_entity.type
_entity.pdbx_description
1 polymer ?
#
loop_
_entity_poly.entity_id
_entity_poly.type
_entity_poly.pdbx_seq_one_letter_code
_entity_poly.pdbx_strand_id
1 'polypeptide(L)'
;MRRALVIILAFAAFAALTAGGTWMWRRRPWRVVATVDGDALTSSDLDLRLKAYCGGRLATESDRREMVRAWIAKQILLGEAVRRSASLSEADERVVKGVLVAWLASQGTTVDKFFAEGPLPEDVKRNDFKEGLLIHALVREVLVKEPFAAFYRPLHEKALVQCPEFPELERPGGEPPLYAGLWGWRPARISIAAAGQVVTSAELDLRVRNAQDDLRRRGFTPPAVSVLRRHEAQVWIFKVVMHTEAVRQGMTVTPDDERRERAKMSTSLKPHKLTVEQFFKEGVLPESLKMEDFRANIRVNKLLAREVDEKTNVSGAEIEARMAELRRRAADEAARGLKPTTRSDRKTAINDLRMERHNKGCRAIFRSLYGSARVWSPEFPEMERLDGVSPPLPNGEDVLQ
;
A
#
# COMPACT_ATOMS: atom_id res chain seq x y z
N MET A 1 3.60 53.40 44.83
CA MET A 1 4.41 52.23 44.44
C MET A 1 3.95 50.89 45.05
N ARG A 2 3.75 50.76 46.37
CA ARG A 2 3.37 49.47 47.00
C ARG A 2 2.06 48.84 46.47
N ARG A 3 1.02 49.64 46.15
CA ARG A 3 -0.26 49.09 45.62
C ARG A 3 -0.12 48.54 44.21
N ALA A 4 0.67 49.15 43.34
CA ALA A 4 0.92 48.64 41.99
C ALA A 4 1.67 47.32 41.98
N LEU A 5 2.63 47.13 42.91
CA LEU A 5 3.38 45.90 43.06
C LEU A 5 2.50 44.72 43.51
N VAL A 6 1.57 44.99 44.44
CA VAL A 6 0.63 43.97 44.92
C VAL A 6 -0.31 43.51 43.81
N ILE A 7 -0.79 44.43 42.96
CA ILE A 7 -1.66 44.09 41.81
C ILE A 7 -0.89 43.25 40.79
N ILE A 8 0.35 43.62 40.46
CA ILE A 8 1.19 42.82 39.51
C ILE A 8 1.48 41.43 40.06
N LEU A 9 1.79 41.31 41.35
CA LEU A 9 2.01 39.97 41.99
C LEU A 9 0.73 39.14 42.03
N ALA A 10 -0.43 39.76 42.27
CA ALA A 10 -1.72 39.03 42.23
C ALA A 10 -2.06 38.52 40.82
N PHE A 11 -1.81 39.35 39.78
CA PHE A 11 -1.99 38.92 38.39
C PHE A 11 -0.99 37.83 37.98
N ALA A 12 0.26 37.91 38.38
CA ALA A 12 1.26 36.88 38.11
C ALA A 12 0.92 35.57 38.82
N ALA A 13 0.47 35.62 40.08
CA ALA A 13 0.01 34.46 40.82
C ALA A 13 -1.25 33.82 40.21
N PHE A 14 -2.21 34.63 39.77
CA PHE A 14 -3.42 34.15 39.08
C PHE A 14 -3.08 33.53 37.73
N ALA A 15 -2.20 34.17 36.94
CA ALA A 15 -1.72 33.58 35.66
C ALA A 15 -0.94 32.29 35.88
N ALA A 16 -0.12 32.19 36.92
CA ALA A 16 0.60 30.96 37.28
C ALA A 16 -0.35 29.85 37.76
N LEU A 17 -1.38 30.19 38.53
CA LEU A 17 -2.41 29.23 39.00
C LEU A 17 -3.29 28.74 37.84
N THR A 18 -3.66 29.64 36.91
CA THR A 18 -4.42 29.22 35.74
C THR A 18 -3.58 28.39 34.76
N ALA A 19 -2.34 28.78 34.51
CA ALA A 19 -1.40 28.01 33.70
C ALA A 19 -1.07 26.65 34.35
N GLY A 20 -0.80 26.63 35.65
CA GLY A 20 -0.56 25.40 36.41
C GLY A 20 -1.79 24.49 36.49
N GLY A 21 -2.97 25.09 36.69
CA GLY A 21 -4.27 24.38 36.71
C GLY A 21 -4.58 23.73 35.36
N THR A 22 -4.41 24.46 34.27
CA THR A 22 -4.60 23.91 32.90
C THR A 22 -3.59 22.85 32.57
N TRP A 23 -2.33 23.01 33.00
CA TRP A 23 -1.28 22.00 32.81
C TRP A 23 -1.54 20.72 33.62
N MET A 24 -1.94 20.82 34.90
CA MET A 24 -2.35 19.69 35.73
C MET A 24 -3.60 19.01 35.19
N TRP A 25 -4.58 19.80 34.71
CA TRP A 25 -5.82 19.25 34.15
C TRP A 25 -5.56 18.49 32.85
N ARG A 26 -4.64 18.98 31.98
CA ARG A 26 -4.22 18.27 30.76
C ARG A 26 -3.50 16.95 31.03
N ARG A 27 -2.91 16.76 32.19
CA ARG A 27 -2.17 15.53 32.57
C ARG A 27 -2.99 14.52 33.37
N ARG A 28 -4.28 14.72 33.58
CA ARG A 28 -5.12 13.73 34.27
C ARG A 28 -5.31 12.51 33.36
N PRO A 29 -4.91 11.27 33.80
CA PRO A 29 -4.93 10.08 32.96
C PRO A 29 -6.34 9.70 32.46
N TRP A 30 -7.38 10.04 33.22
CA TRP A 30 -8.79 9.80 32.87
C TRP A 30 -9.48 10.92 32.10
N ARG A 31 -8.77 11.98 31.73
CA ARG A 31 -9.34 13.06 30.93
C ARG A 31 -9.75 12.51 29.56
N VAL A 32 -11.00 12.70 29.22
CA VAL A 32 -11.50 12.37 27.87
C VAL A 32 -10.92 13.35 26.86
N VAL A 33 -10.26 12.82 25.85
CA VAL A 33 -9.66 13.57 24.73
C VAL A 33 -10.64 13.66 23.57
N ALA A 34 -11.31 12.57 23.25
CA ALA A 34 -12.33 12.49 22.22
C ALA A 34 -13.37 11.44 22.57
N THR A 35 -14.60 11.61 22.06
CA THR A 35 -15.66 10.59 22.05
C THR A 35 -16.23 10.43 20.66
N VAL A 36 -16.65 9.21 20.32
CA VAL A 36 -17.40 8.90 19.10
C VAL A 36 -18.53 7.94 19.48
N ASP A 37 -19.76 8.36 19.30
CA ASP A 37 -20.98 7.56 19.60
C ASP A 37 -21.00 6.92 21.00
N GLY A 38 -20.34 7.58 21.97
CA GLY A 38 -20.24 7.12 23.36
C GLY A 38 -18.94 6.41 23.73
N ASP A 39 -18.16 5.92 22.77
CA ASP A 39 -16.82 5.41 23.02
C ASP A 39 -15.86 6.57 23.33
N ALA A 40 -14.97 6.40 24.31
CA ALA A 40 -14.09 7.47 24.77
C ALA A 40 -12.60 7.11 24.61
N LEU A 41 -11.82 8.07 24.11
CA LEU A 41 -10.37 8.06 24.16
C LEU A 41 -9.89 8.89 25.36
N THR A 42 -9.20 8.26 26.31
CA THR A 42 -8.63 8.97 27.44
C THR A 42 -7.21 9.48 27.15
N SER A 43 -6.74 10.44 27.96
CA SER A 43 -5.35 10.91 27.87
C SER A 43 -4.35 9.78 28.08
N SER A 44 -4.64 8.85 29.00
CA SER A 44 -3.77 7.69 29.25
C SER A 44 -3.67 6.77 28.04
N ASP A 45 -4.80 6.45 27.41
CA ASP A 45 -4.82 5.61 26.22
C ASP A 45 -4.08 6.28 25.05
N LEU A 46 -4.31 7.59 24.88
CA LEU A 46 -3.62 8.35 23.85
C LEU A 46 -2.10 8.37 24.08
N ASP A 47 -1.65 8.59 25.33
CA ASP A 47 -0.22 8.63 25.67
C ASP A 47 0.47 7.27 25.48
N LEU A 48 -0.21 6.15 25.79
CA LEU A 48 0.26 4.79 25.50
C LEU A 48 0.40 4.55 23.99
N ARG A 49 -0.60 4.96 23.20
CA ARG A 49 -0.57 4.84 21.76
C ARG A 49 0.52 5.70 21.13
N LEU A 50 0.70 6.94 21.60
CA LEU A 50 1.77 7.82 21.15
C LEU A 50 3.15 7.25 21.49
N LYS A 51 3.34 6.69 22.68
CA LYS A 51 4.59 6.03 23.07
C LYS A 51 4.92 4.86 22.14
N ALA A 52 3.92 4.06 21.78
CA ALA A 52 4.08 2.99 20.82
C ALA A 52 4.42 3.50 19.41
N TYR A 53 3.76 4.57 18.97
CA TYR A 53 3.94 5.17 17.65
C TYR A 53 5.31 5.84 17.50
N CYS A 54 5.71 6.63 18.49
CA CYS A 54 6.94 7.44 18.44
C CYS A 54 8.23 6.64 18.64
N GLY A 55 8.16 5.38 19.11
CA GLY A 55 9.33 4.52 19.22
C GLY A 55 10.43 5.08 20.14
N GLY A 56 10.06 5.84 21.17
CA GLY A 56 10.99 6.46 22.14
C GLY A 56 11.33 7.93 21.88
N ARG A 57 10.99 8.52 20.71
CA ARG A 57 11.05 9.99 20.55
C ARG A 57 9.90 10.67 21.30
N LEU A 58 10.08 11.92 21.66
CA LEU A 58 8.99 12.72 22.22
C LEU A 58 7.91 12.95 21.16
N ALA A 59 6.65 12.72 21.54
CA ALA A 59 5.50 13.01 20.68
C ALA A 59 5.31 14.53 20.57
N THR A 60 5.11 15.00 19.36
CA THR A 60 4.75 16.40 19.08
C THR A 60 3.23 16.59 19.20
N GLU A 61 2.78 17.86 19.21
CA GLU A 61 1.35 18.16 19.16
C GLU A 61 0.70 17.68 17.85
N SER A 62 1.46 17.72 16.75
CA SER A 62 1.02 17.17 15.46
C SER A 62 0.81 15.67 15.54
N ASP A 63 1.74 14.92 16.15
CA ASP A 63 1.57 13.46 16.35
C ASP A 63 0.32 13.17 17.19
N ARG A 64 0.09 13.98 18.24
CA ARG A 64 -1.06 13.84 19.11
C ARG A 64 -2.37 14.08 18.35
N ARG A 65 -2.45 15.14 17.58
CA ARG A 65 -3.61 15.48 16.73
C ARG A 65 -3.90 14.38 15.71
N GLU A 66 -2.88 13.90 15.02
CA GLU A 66 -3.04 12.83 14.02
C GLU A 66 -3.47 11.51 14.67
N MET A 67 -2.99 11.19 15.87
CA MET A 67 -3.42 9.99 16.59
C MET A 67 -4.90 10.09 17.01
N VAL A 68 -5.35 11.26 17.47
CA VAL A 68 -6.77 11.48 17.82
C VAL A 68 -7.65 11.40 16.57
N ARG A 69 -7.24 12.03 15.48
CA ARG A 69 -7.94 11.95 14.19
C ARG A 69 -8.10 10.50 13.72
N ALA A 70 -7.02 9.72 13.82
CA ALA A 70 -7.04 8.31 13.45
C ALA A 70 -7.98 7.49 14.34
N TRP A 71 -7.98 7.77 15.64
CA TRP A 71 -8.86 7.08 16.55
C TRP A 71 -10.33 7.39 16.25
N ILE A 72 -10.69 8.66 15.99
CA ILE A 72 -12.05 9.06 15.57
C ILE A 72 -12.46 8.29 14.31
N ALA A 73 -11.62 8.30 13.27
CA ALA A 73 -11.91 7.58 12.03
C ALA A 73 -12.09 6.08 12.25
N LYS A 74 -11.29 5.50 13.13
CA LYS A 74 -11.42 4.10 13.53
C LYS A 74 -12.81 3.82 14.09
N GLN A 75 -13.23 4.56 15.09
CA GLN A 75 -14.50 4.28 15.75
C GLN A 75 -15.67 4.40 14.76
N ILE A 76 -15.66 5.42 13.91
CA ILE A 76 -16.67 5.61 12.86
C ILE A 76 -16.71 4.41 11.90
N LEU A 77 -15.54 4.00 11.40
CA LEU A 77 -15.45 2.87 10.46
C LEU A 77 -15.78 1.54 11.12
N LEU A 78 -15.37 1.33 12.36
CA LEU A 78 -15.69 0.13 13.12
C LEU A 78 -17.19 0.00 13.36
N GLY A 79 -17.84 1.08 13.79
CA GLY A 79 -19.29 1.13 13.95
C GLY A 79 -20.02 0.76 12.65
N GLU A 80 -19.57 1.28 11.52
CA GLU A 80 -20.14 0.94 10.21
C GLU A 80 -19.82 -0.50 9.77
N ALA A 81 -18.59 -0.99 10.04
CA ALA A 81 -18.22 -2.37 9.75
C ALA A 81 -19.09 -3.38 10.53
N VAL A 82 -19.33 -3.11 11.80
CA VAL A 82 -20.21 -3.92 12.64
C VAL A 82 -21.65 -3.85 12.12
N ARG A 83 -22.16 -2.64 11.82
CA ARG A 83 -23.51 -2.44 11.28
C ARG A 83 -23.75 -3.21 9.98
N ARG A 84 -22.74 -3.32 9.12
CA ARG A 84 -22.79 -4.08 7.85
C ARG A 84 -22.45 -5.55 8.01
N SER A 85 -22.07 -6.01 9.19
CA SER A 85 -21.54 -7.37 9.41
C SER A 85 -20.35 -7.68 8.48
N ALA A 86 -19.48 -6.69 8.27
CA ALA A 86 -18.33 -6.84 7.41
C ALA A 86 -17.40 -7.95 7.93
N SER A 87 -16.97 -8.83 7.06
CA SER A 87 -16.05 -9.93 7.40
C SER A 87 -15.13 -10.24 6.23
N LEU A 88 -13.91 -10.64 6.53
CA LEU A 88 -13.02 -11.22 5.52
C LEU A 88 -13.38 -12.69 5.29
N SER A 89 -13.17 -13.16 4.07
CA SER A 89 -13.18 -14.60 3.83
C SER A 89 -12.04 -15.28 4.60
N GLU A 90 -12.18 -16.55 4.94
CA GLU A 90 -11.09 -17.30 5.59
C GLU A 90 -9.78 -17.29 4.78
N ALA A 91 -9.88 -17.24 3.45
CA ALA A 91 -8.74 -17.15 2.57
C ALA A 91 -8.03 -15.79 2.73
N ASP A 92 -8.78 -14.68 2.71
CA ASP A 92 -8.24 -13.33 2.88
C ASP A 92 -7.65 -13.16 4.29
N GLU A 93 -8.33 -13.65 5.31
CA GLU A 93 -7.82 -13.59 6.69
C GLU A 93 -6.50 -14.35 6.85
N ARG A 94 -6.37 -15.53 6.22
CA ARG A 94 -5.11 -16.28 6.20
C ARG A 94 -3.99 -15.51 5.52
N VAL A 95 -4.28 -14.80 4.42
CA VAL A 95 -3.29 -13.97 3.73
C VAL A 95 -2.83 -12.82 4.65
N VAL A 96 -3.76 -12.07 5.26
CA VAL A 96 -3.42 -10.96 6.17
C VAL A 96 -2.60 -11.45 7.38
N LYS A 97 -2.99 -12.57 7.98
CA LYS A 97 -2.22 -13.20 9.08
C LYS A 97 -0.83 -13.65 8.61
N GLY A 98 -0.74 -14.26 7.43
CA GLY A 98 0.53 -14.69 6.83
C GLY A 98 1.47 -13.50 6.59
N VAL A 99 0.95 -12.39 6.08
CA VAL A 99 1.70 -11.12 5.90
C VAL A 99 2.21 -10.60 7.25
N LEU A 100 1.37 -10.60 8.29
CA LEU A 100 1.80 -10.17 9.63
C LEU A 100 2.94 -11.05 10.16
N VAL A 101 2.81 -12.37 10.08
CA VAL A 101 3.85 -13.33 10.52
C VAL A 101 5.17 -13.06 9.78
N ALA A 102 5.13 -12.98 8.46
CA ALA A 102 6.31 -12.73 7.65
C ALA A 102 6.96 -11.37 7.92
N TRP A 103 6.13 -10.33 8.10
CA TRP A 103 6.63 -9.00 8.42
C TRP A 103 7.32 -8.98 9.78
N LEU A 104 6.74 -9.59 10.82
CA LEU A 104 7.34 -9.70 12.16
C LEU A 104 8.65 -10.49 12.11
N ALA A 105 8.68 -11.63 11.41
CA ALA A 105 9.89 -12.41 11.23
C ALA A 105 10.99 -11.57 10.56
N SER A 106 10.63 -10.74 9.59
CA SER A 106 11.56 -9.80 8.94
C SER A 106 12.11 -8.72 9.87
N GLN A 107 11.43 -8.44 10.99
CA GLN A 107 11.91 -7.54 12.06
C GLN A 107 12.67 -8.29 13.17
N GLY A 108 12.89 -9.60 13.03
CA GLY A 108 13.54 -10.42 14.04
C GLY A 108 12.67 -10.71 15.28
N THR A 109 11.33 -10.63 15.13
CA THR A 109 10.39 -10.91 16.23
C THR A 109 9.33 -11.94 15.82
N THR A 110 8.61 -12.49 16.80
CA THR A 110 7.50 -13.42 16.59
C THR A 110 6.15 -12.77 16.89
N VAL A 111 5.06 -13.38 16.45
CA VAL A 111 3.70 -12.92 16.75
C VAL A 111 3.44 -12.82 18.25
N ASP A 112 3.82 -13.86 19.02
CA ASP A 112 3.60 -13.89 20.46
C ASP A 112 4.40 -12.81 21.15
N LYS A 113 5.70 -12.69 20.83
CA LYS A 113 6.58 -11.65 21.37
C LYS A 113 6.06 -10.25 21.05
N PHE A 114 5.60 -10.03 19.82
CA PHE A 114 5.05 -8.74 19.39
C PHE A 114 3.78 -8.37 20.18
N PHE A 115 2.87 -9.31 20.42
CA PHE A 115 1.69 -9.03 21.23
C PHE A 115 2.03 -8.86 22.71
N ALA A 116 2.96 -9.62 23.28
CA ALA A 116 3.35 -9.55 24.68
C ALA A 116 4.18 -8.31 25.03
N GLU A 117 5.06 -7.85 24.14
CA GLU A 117 6.04 -6.80 24.44
C GLU A 117 5.59 -5.41 23.94
N GLY A 118 6.13 -4.36 24.59
CA GLY A 118 5.96 -2.95 24.19
C GLY A 118 4.99 -2.18 25.09
N PRO A 119 4.76 -0.89 24.76
CA PRO A 119 4.02 0.02 25.65
C PRO A 119 2.50 -0.24 25.71
N LEU A 120 1.92 -0.86 24.65
CA LEU A 120 0.49 -1.19 24.64
C LEU A 120 0.24 -2.57 25.27
N PRO A 121 -0.80 -2.71 26.10
CA PRO A 121 -1.24 -4.01 26.63
C PRO A 121 -1.56 -5.01 25.52
N GLU A 122 -1.36 -6.30 25.81
CA GLU A 122 -1.58 -7.37 24.82
C GLU A 122 -3.02 -7.43 24.33
N ASP A 123 -3.98 -7.32 25.22
CA ASP A 123 -5.42 -7.33 24.90
C ASP A 123 -5.80 -6.16 23.98
N VAL A 124 -5.27 -4.96 24.24
CA VAL A 124 -5.46 -3.78 23.37
C VAL A 124 -4.94 -4.05 21.96
N LYS A 125 -3.74 -4.61 21.83
CA LYS A 125 -3.16 -4.94 20.52
C LYS A 125 -3.96 -6.00 19.78
N ARG A 126 -4.40 -7.06 20.48
CA ARG A 126 -5.21 -8.13 19.88
C ARG A 126 -6.57 -7.63 19.44
N ASN A 127 -7.19 -6.72 20.21
CA ASN A 127 -8.45 -6.08 19.83
C ASN A 127 -8.24 -5.16 18.63
N ASP A 128 -7.24 -4.28 18.67
CA ASP A 128 -6.90 -3.41 17.54
C ASP A 128 -6.67 -4.23 16.24
N PHE A 129 -6.06 -5.41 16.35
CA PHE A 129 -5.86 -6.28 15.18
C PHE A 129 -7.18 -6.84 14.65
N LYS A 130 -8.05 -7.35 15.52
CA LYS A 130 -9.38 -7.87 15.11
C LYS A 130 -10.24 -6.78 14.48
N GLU A 131 -10.29 -5.61 15.11
CA GLU A 131 -11.02 -4.45 14.60
C GLU A 131 -10.45 -3.99 13.25
N GLY A 132 -9.11 -4.03 13.08
CA GLY A 132 -8.45 -3.77 11.81
C GLY A 132 -8.88 -4.71 10.69
N LEU A 133 -9.11 -6.00 10.98
CA LEU A 133 -9.63 -6.96 10.00
C LEU A 133 -11.06 -6.60 9.55
N LEU A 134 -11.92 -6.17 10.47
CA LEU A 134 -13.29 -5.75 10.14
C LEU A 134 -13.29 -4.50 9.25
N ILE A 135 -12.46 -3.51 9.59
CA ILE A 135 -12.34 -2.30 8.77
C ILE A 135 -11.72 -2.62 7.40
N HIS A 136 -10.74 -3.51 7.35
CA HIS A 136 -10.18 -3.98 6.07
C HIS A 136 -11.27 -4.58 5.17
N ALA A 137 -12.13 -5.43 5.73
CA ALA A 137 -13.27 -6.00 5.02
C ALA A 137 -14.24 -4.92 4.51
N LEU A 138 -14.59 -3.95 5.37
CA LEU A 138 -15.45 -2.82 5.02
C LEU A 138 -14.86 -1.99 3.88
N VAL A 139 -13.58 -1.61 3.97
CA VAL A 139 -12.92 -0.79 2.95
C VAL A 139 -12.89 -1.52 1.60
N ARG A 140 -12.62 -2.82 1.60
CA ARG A 140 -12.70 -3.65 0.37
C ARG A 140 -14.09 -3.60 -0.27
N GLU A 141 -15.13 -3.78 0.54
CA GLU A 141 -16.52 -3.74 0.05
C GLU A 141 -16.89 -2.37 -0.53
N VAL A 142 -16.52 -1.30 0.18
CA VAL A 142 -16.87 0.07 -0.19
C VAL A 142 -16.20 0.49 -1.49
N LEU A 143 -14.92 0.25 -1.63
CA LEU A 143 -14.13 0.67 -2.79
C LEU A 143 -14.56 0.01 -4.11
N VAL A 144 -15.32 -1.07 -4.06
CA VAL A 144 -15.99 -1.63 -5.24
C VAL A 144 -17.13 -0.70 -5.71
N LYS A 145 -17.80 -0.02 -4.78
CA LYS A 145 -19.04 0.73 -5.02
C LYS A 145 -18.81 2.22 -5.23
N GLU A 146 -17.95 2.82 -4.39
CA GLU A 146 -17.77 4.28 -4.34
C GLU A 146 -16.36 4.69 -3.87
N PRO A 147 -15.90 5.92 -4.16
CA PRO A 147 -14.67 6.47 -3.60
C PRO A 147 -14.73 6.56 -2.07
N PHE A 148 -13.62 6.25 -1.39
CA PHE A 148 -13.57 6.21 0.07
C PHE A 148 -13.97 7.53 0.72
N ALA A 149 -13.56 8.67 0.18
CA ALA A 149 -13.93 9.99 0.72
C ALA A 149 -15.44 10.25 0.64
N ALA A 150 -16.10 9.82 -0.44
CA ALA A 150 -17.56 9.94 -0.59
C ALA A 150 -18.30 9.07 0.41
N PHE A 151 -17.76 7.90 0.73
CA PHE A 151 -18.30 7.00 1.75
C PHE A 151 -18.08 7.51 3.17
N TYR A 152 -16.86 7.95 3.50
CA TYR A 152 -16.47 8.30 4.87
C TYR A 152 -17.14 9.60 5.36
N ARG A 153 -17.23 10.63 4.51
CA ARG A 153 -17.74 11.95 4.90
C ARG A 153 -19.16 11.89 5.50
N PRO A 154 -20.16 11.25 4.87
CA PRO A 154 -21.50 11.13 5.46
C PRO A 154 -21.53 10.35 6.77
N LEU A 155 -20.63 9.39 6.95
CA LEU A 155 -20.53 8.66 8.22
C LEU A 155 -20.03 9.56 9.34
N HIS A 156 -18.98 10.35 9.07
CA HIS A 156 -18.46 11.29 10.04
C HIS A 156 -19.48 12.40 10.40
N GLU A 157 -20.25 12.89 9.42
CA GLU A 157 -21.32 13.88 9.65
C GLU A 157 -22.46 13.35 10.52
N LYS A 158 -22.70 12.04 10.49
CA LYS A 158 -23.75 11.38 11.30
C LYS A 158 -23.26 10.96 12.68
N ALA A 159 -21.96 10.72 12.84
CA ALA A 159 -21.38 10.29 14.10
C ALA A 159 -21.40 11.43 15.12
N LEU A 160 -21.71 11.12 16.37
CA LEU A 160 -21.61 12.08 17.47
C LEU A 160 -20.15 12.18 17.93
N VAL A 161 -19.39 13.04 17.28
CA VAL A 161 -17.97 13.29 17.61
C VAL A 161 -17.85 14.48 18.53
N GLN A 162 -17.15 14.30 19.67
CA GLN A 162 -16.74 15.39 20.57
C GLN A 162 -15.23 15.28 20.78
N CYS A 163 -14.52 16.37 20.58
CA CYS A 163 -13.07 16.41 20.74
C CYS A 163 -12.62 17.73 21.38
N PRO A 164 -12.73 17.84 22.71
CA PRO A 164 -12.40 19.09 23.42
C PRO A 164 -10.96 19.56 23.26
N GLU A 165 -10.03 18.65 22.95
CA GLU A 165 -8.64 18.98 22.74
C GLU A 165 -8.35 19.52 21.33
N PHE A 166 -9.09 19.02 20.33
CA PHE A 166 -8.98 19.42 18.92
C PHE A 166 -10.38 19.60 18.31
N PRO A 167 -11.08 20.71 18.62
CA PRO A 167 -12.47 20.92 18.19
C PRO A 167 -12.67 20.91 16.66
N GLU A 168 -11.62 21.19 15.91
CA GLU A 168 -11.64 21.10 14.45
C GLU A 168 -11.85 19.67 13.92
N LEU A 169 -11.58 18.64 14.75
CA LEU A 169 -11.80 17.24 14.40
C LEU A 169 -13.24 16.76 14.58
N GLU A 170 -14.10 17.57 15.22
CA GLU A 170 -15.53 17.26 15.38
C GLU A 170 -16.29 17.35 14.05
N ARG A 171 -15.73 18.10 13.09
CA ARG A 171 -16.32 18.26 11.76
C ARG A 171 -15.53 17.46 10.73
N PRO A 172 -16.18 16.92 9.69
CA PRO A 172 -15.47 16.30 8.59
C PRO A 172 -14.70 17.39 7.85
N GLY A 173 -13.46 17.66 8.30
CA GLY A 173 -12.55 18.60 7.69
C GLY A 173 -11.65 17.90 6.72
N GLY A 174 -11.74 18.25 5.42
CA GLY A 174 -10.80 17.80 4.43
C GLY A 174 -10.83 16.29 4.13
N GLU A 175 -9.73 15.77 3.68
CA GLU A 175 -9.56 14.35 3.40
C GLU A 175 -9.66 13.50 4.68
N PRO A 176 -10.25 12.29 4.60
CA PRO A 176 -10.23 11.36 5.72
C PRO A 176 -8.78 11.17 6.18
N PRO A 177 -8.54 10.90 7.47
CA PRO A 177 -7.19 10.76 8.01
C PRO A 177 -6.46 9.63 7.30
N LEU A 178 -5.64 10.02 6.34
CA LEU A 178 -5.02 9.14 5.37
C LEU A 178 -3.93 8.28 6.01
N TYR A 179 -3.38 8.76 7.11
CA TYR A 179 -2.09 8.28 7.55
C TYR A 179 -1.98 7.70 8.91
N ALA A 180 -2.75 8.19 9.80
CA ALA A 180 -2.64 7.61 11.09
C ALA A 180 -3.18 6.21 10.90
N GLY A 181 -2.28 5.36 10.47
CA GLY A 181 -2.57 3.95 10.32
C GLY A 181 -3.48 3.60 11.44
N LEU A 182 -4.74 3.41 11.12
CA LEU A 182 -5.91 3.44 11.96
C LEU A 182 -5.67 3.17 13.46
N TRP A 183 -4.41 2.97 13.91
CA TRP A 183 -4.05 2.68 15.28
C TRP A 183 -2.61 2.97 15.69
N GLY A 184 -1.84 3.72 14.92
CA GLY A 184 -0.39 3.76 15.13
C GLY A 184 0.29 2.41 14.87
N TRP A 185 -0.44 1.45 14.30
CA TRP A 185 -0.01 0.08 14.11
C TRP A 185 0.35 -0.16 12.66
N ARG A 186 1.63 -0.04 12.38
CA ARG A 186 2.18 -0.10 11.03
C ARG A 186 1.78 -1.33 10.22
N PRO A 187 1.72 -2.57 10.79
CA PRO A 187 1.40 -3.76 10.00
C PRO A 187 0.02 -3.78 9.35
N ALA A 188 -1.00 -3.27 10.03
CA ALA A 188 -2.38 -3.30 9.55
C ALA A 188 -2.79 -2.05 8.78
N ARG A 189 -1.92 -1.04 8.72
CA ARG A 189 -2.21 0.21 8.02
C ARG A 189 -2.40 -0.03 6.54
N ILE A 190 -3.50 0.46 6.00
CA ILE A 190 -3.76 0.44 4.57
C ILE A 190 -2.81 1.43 3.89
N SER A 191 -1.96 0.95 2.99
CA SER A 191 -1.11 1.79 2.17
C SER A 191 -1.80 2.20 0.88
N ILE A 192 -2.49 1.25 0.25
CA ILE A 192 -3.20 1.45 -1.01
C ILE A 192 -4.41 0.53 -1.05
N ALA A 193 -5.46 1.01 -1.67
CA ALA A 193 -6.61 0.21 -2.03
C ALA A 193 -7.03 0.54 -3.47
N ALA A 194 -7.39 -0.45 -4.24
CA ALA A 194 -7.82 -0.30 -5.64
C ALA A 194 -8.73 -1.46 -6.03
N ALA A 195 -9.78 -1.17 -6.78
CA ALA A 195 -10.68 -2.17 -7.35
C ALA A 195 -11.17 -3.24 -6.34
N GLY A 196 -11.45 -2.83 -5.10
CA GLY A 196 -11.90 -3.72 -4.03
C GLY A 196 -10.80 -4.58 -3.39
N GLN A 197 -9.54 -4.34 -3.70
CA GLN A 197 -8.39 -4.96 -3.05
C GLN A 197 -7.64 -3.95 -2.19
N VAL A 198 -6.92 -4.45 -1.17
CA VAL A 198 -6.18 -3.60 -0.23
C VAL A 198 -4.79 -4.19 -0.01
N VAL A 199 -3.77 -3.35 0.02
CA VAL A 199 -2.42 -3.70 0.47
C VAL A 199 -2.08 -2.93 1.74
N THR A 200 -1.56 -3.64 2.73
CA THR A 200 -1.12 -3.05 3.99
C THR A 200 0.32 -2.55 3.90
N SER A 201 0.70 -1.67 4.84
CA SER A 201 2.10 -1.23 4.94
C SER A 201 3.06 -2.40 5.18
N ALA A 202 2.66 -3.41 5.96
CA ALA A 202 3.47 -4.61 6.17
C ALA A 202 3.69 -5.40 4.87
N GLU A 203 2.63 -5.59 4.09
CA GLU A 203 2.74 -6.28 2.80
C GLU A 203 3.63 -5.49 1.83
N LEU A 204 3.44 -4.17 1.76
CA LEU A 204 4.26 -3.34 0.89
C LEU A 204 5.74 -3.34 1.33
N ASP A 205 6.04 -3.33 2.64
CA ASP A 205 7.40 -3.49 3.18
C ASP A 205 8.03 -4.82 2.73
N LEU A 206 7.26 -5.93 2.80
CA LEU A 206 7.74 -7.23 2.35
C LEU A 206 7.99 -7.28 0.84
N ARG A 207 7.13 -6.65 0.03
CA ARG A 207 7.32 -6.55 -1.42
C ARG A 207 8.60 -5.78 -1.76
N VAL A 208 8.83 -4.64 -1.09
CA VAL A 208 10.07 -3.85 -1.24
C VAL A 208 11.31 -4.67 -0.89
N ARG A 209 11.29 -5.40 0.23
CA ARG A 209 12.42 -6.26 0.61
C ARG A 209 12.66 -7.36 -0.41
N ASN A 210 11.59 -8.00 -0.88
CA ASN A 210 11.70 -9.03 -1.92
C ASN A 210 12.31 -8.46 -3.21
N ALA A 211 11.92 -7.26 -3.63
CA ALA A 211 12.49 -6.57 -4.78
C ALA A 211 13.98 -6.22 -4.55
N GLN A 212 14.35 -5.74 -3.35
CA GLN A 212 15.76 -5.50 -3.00
C GLN A 212 16.60 -6.77 -3.08
N ASP A 213 16.09 -7.87 -2.54
CA ASP A 213 16.83 -9.15 -2.55
C ASP A 213 16.94 -9.72 -3.96
N ASP A 214 15.94 -9.54 -4.81
CA ASP A 214 15.99 -9.94 -6.20
C ASP A 214 17.04 -9.12 -6.98
N LEU A 215 17.06 -7.80 -6.81
CA LEU A 215 18.07 -6.93 -7.43
C LEU A 215 19.49 -7.31 -6.98
N ARG A 216 19.70 -7.55 -5.68
CA ARG A 216 21.01 -8.00 -5.16
C ARG A 216 21.44 -9.34 -5.75
N ARG A 217 20.52 -10.30 -5.87
CA ARG A 217 20.80 -11.61 -6.49
C ARG A 217 21.20 -11.50 -7.96
N ARG A 218 20.66 -10.51 -8.65
CA ARG A 218 21.03 -10.19 -10.05
C ARG A 218 22.31 -9.34 -10.17
N GLY A 219 22.94 -8.97 -9.05
CA GLY A 219 24.16 -8.16 -9.02
C GLY A 219 23.94 -6.66 -9.13
N PHE A 220 22.71 -6.17 -8.98
CA PHE A 220 22.39 -4.75 -8.98
C PHE A 220 22.38 -4.17 -7.57
N THR A 221 22.78 -2.90 -7.45
CA THR A 221 22.60 -2.12 -6.23
C THR A 221 21.13 -1.65 -6.16
N PRO A 222 20.37 -2.03 -5.12
CA PRO A 222 18.99 -1.57 -4.99
C PRO A 222 18.91 -0.04 -4.85
N PRO A 223 17.94 0.60 -5.49
CA PRO A 223 17.62 2.01 -5.26
C PRO A 223 17.21 2.29 -3.81
N ALA A 224 17.04 3.57 -3.45
CA ALA A 224 16.53 3.96 -2.14
C ALA A 224 15.19 3.30 -1.85
N VAL A 225 14.96 2.93 -0.58
CA VAL A 225 13.73 2.24 -0.14
C VAL A 225 12.46 3.00 -0.55
N SER A 226 12.47 4.34 -0.47
CA SER A 226 11.34 5.19 -0.87
C SER A 226 11.00 5.07 -2.36
N VAL A 227 12.02 4.95 -3.22
CA VAL A 227 11.86 4.77 -4.67
C VAL A 227 11.26 3.40 -4.97
N LEU A 228 11.83 2.34 -4.37
CA LEU A 228 11.31 0.99 -4.53
C LEU A 228 9.88 0.85 -3.99
N ARG A 229 9.62 1.48 -2.85
CA ARG A 229 8.29 1.45 -2.24
C ARG A 229 7.23 2.06 -3.15
N ARG A 230 7.55 3.21 -3.75
CA ARG A 230 6.69 3.86 -4.74
C ARG A 230 6.50 2.98 -5.98
N HIS A 231 7.58 2.39 -6.49
CA HIS A 231 7.52 1.47 -7.62
C HIS A 231 6.64 0.24 -7.33
N GLU A 232 6.86 -0.44 -6.21
CA GLU A 232 6.04 -1.59 -5.81
C GLU A 232 4.56 -1.23 -5.64
N ALA A 233 4.27 -0.03 -5.16
CA ALA A 233 2.91 0.51 -5.10
C ALA A 233 2.28 0.63 -6.50
N GLN A 234 2.99 1.19 -7.48
CA GLN A 234 2.54 1.31 -8.87
C GLN A 234 2.33 -0.07 -9.52
N VAL A 235 3.29 -0.99 -9.33
CA VAL A 235 3.18 -2.38 -9.81
C VAL A 235 1.94 -3.06 -9.24
N TRP A 236 1.70 -2.88 -7.96
CA TRP A 236 0.54 -3.47 -7.29
C TRP A 236 -0.78 -2.91 -7.85
N ILE A 237 -0.90 -1.58 -7.98
CA ILE A 237 -2.10 -0.93 -8.56
C ILE A 237 -2.35 -1.48 -9.98
N PHE A 238 -1.32 -1.49 -10.82
CA PHE A 238 -1.42 -2.03 -12.18
C PHE A 238 -1.94 -3.48 -12.18
N LYS A 239 -1.32 -4.33 -11.37
CA LYS A 239 -1.71 -5.74 -11.25
C LYS A 239 -3.16 -5.91 -10.83
N VAL A 240 -3.58 -5.20 -9.80
CA VAL A 240 -4.94 -5.33 -9.24
C VAL A 240 -5.99 -4.83 -10.22
N VAL A 241 -5.77 -3.69 -10.87
CA VAL A 241 -6.69 -3.15 -11.88
C VAL A 241 -6.87 -4.12 -13.04
N MET A 242 -5.76 -4.61 -13.59
CA MET A 242 -5.80 -5.57 -14.70
C MET A 242 -6.38 -6.93 -14.29
N HIS A 243 -6.05 -7.41 -13.10
CA HIS A 243 -6.59 -8.66 -12.57
C HIS A 243 -8.10 -8.59 -12.35
N THR A 244 -8.61 -7.49 -11.78
CA THR A 244 -10.05 -7.30 -11.56
C THR A 244 -10.79 -7.33 -12.90
N GLU A 245 -10.26 -6.70 -13.93
CA GLU A 245 -10.85 -6.75 -15.28
C GLU A 245 -10.76 -8.17 -15.86
N ALA A 246 -9.64 -8.87 -15.69
CA ALA A 246 -9.51 -10.25 -16.14
C ALA A 246 -10.57 -11.16 -15.49
N VAL A 247 -10.81 -11.02 -14.19
CA VAL A 247 -11.86 -11.74 -13.47
C VAL A 247 -13.25 -11.38 -13.98
N ARG A 248 -13.52 -10.07 -14.17
CA ARG A 248 -14.80 -9.57 -14.72
C ARG A 248 -15.10 -10.14 -16.12
N GLN A 249 -14.06 -10.35 -16.92
CA GLN A 249 -14.17 -10.95 -18.26
C GLN A 249 -14.12 -12.49 -18.23
N GLY A 250 -14.22 -13.12 -17.07
CA GLY A 250 -14.29 -14.58 -16.91
C GLY A 250 -12.98 -15.32 -17.16
N MET A 251 -11.80 -14.65 -17.05
CA MET A 251 -10.51 -15.31 -17.18
C MET A 251 -10.26 -16.25 -15.99
N THR A 252 -10.34 -17.53 -16.22
CA THR A 252 -10.06 -18.58 -15.23
C THR A 252 -8.63 -19.10 -15.36
N VAL A 253 -8.09 -19.62 -14.29
CA VAL A 253 -6.80 -20.33 -14.27
C VAL A 253 -7.06 -21.82 -14.25
N THR A 254 -6.59 -22.53 -15.26
CA THR A 254 -6.68 -23.99 -15.34
C THR A 254 -5.37 -24.63 -14.85
N PRO A 255 -5.38 -25.92 -14.47
CA PRO A 255 -4.16 -26.65 -14.14
C PRO A 255 -3.12 -26.63 -15.28
N ASP A 256 -3.58 -26.60 -16.53
CA ASP A 256 -2.70 -26.51 -17.71
C ASP A 256 -2.03 -25.13 -17.83
N ASP A 257 -2.74 -24.07 -17.48
CA ASP A 257 -2.17 -22.73 -17.43
C ASP A 257 -1.08 -22.67 -16.36
N GLU A 258 -1.35 -23.18 -15.16
CA GLU A 258 -0.34 -23.23 -14.09
C GLU A 258 0.89 -24.07 -14.52
N ARG A 259 0.69 -25.21 -15.16
CA ARG A 259 1.83 -26.02 -15.65
C ARG A 259 2.67 -25.27 -16.67
N ARG A 260 2.05 -24.63 -17.64
CA ARG A 260 2.75 -23.84 -18.66
C ARG A 260 3.55 -22.70 -18.07
N GLU A 261 2.95 -21.94 -17.15
CA GLU A 261 3.64 -20.81 -16.51
C GLU A 261 4.75 -21.26 -15.57
N ARG A 262 4.58 -22.38 -14.83
CA ARG A 262 5.65 -23.02 -14.05
C ARG A 262 6.82 -23.46 -14.92
N ALA A 263 6.57 -24.00 -16.12
CA ALA A 263 7.61 -24.38 -17.06
C ALA A 263 8.41 -23.17 -17.58
N LYS A 264 7.72 -22.05 -17.90
CA LYS A 264 8.40 -20.78 -18.26
C LYS A 264 9.23 -20.25 -17.10
N MET A 265 8.66 -20.24 -15.91
CA MET A 265 9.33 -19.80 -14.68
C MET A 265 10.56 -20.66 -14.38
N SER A 266 10.48 -21.99 -14.53
CA SER A 266 11.62 -22.89 -14.37
C SER A 266 12.78 -22.49 -15.30
N THR A 267 12.48 -22.10 -16.54
CA THR A 267 13.50 -21.63 -17.49
C THR A 267 14.18 -20.33 -17.03
N SER A 268 13.39 -19.37 -16.51
CA SER A 268 13.92 -18.10 -16.02
C SER A 268 14.67 -18.22 -14.69
N LEU A 269 14.37 -19.21 -13.87
CA LEU A 269 15.03 -19.47 -12.58
C LEU A 269 16.35 -20.26 -12.71
N LYS A 270 16.55 -21.00 -13.80
CA LYS A 270 17.78 -21.80 -14.04
C LYS A 270 19.09 -21.00 -13.88
N PRO A 271 19.24 -19.79 -14.44
CA PRO A 271 20.45 -19.01 -14.25
C PRO A 271 20.75 -18.68 -12.78
N HIS A 272 19.71 -18.62 -11.95
CA HIS A 272 19.78 -18.33 -10.51
C HIS A 272 19.91 -19.58 -9.65
N LYS A 273 19.99 -20.78 -10.25
CA LYS A 273 20.07 -22.08 -9.56
C LYS A 273 18.90 -22.33 -8.60
N LEU A 274 17.73 -21.80 -8.91
CA LEU A 274 16.50 -21.94 -8.11
C LEU A 274 15.52 -22.88 -8.83
N THR A 275 14.82 -23.72 -8.05
CA THR A 275 13.65 -24.44 -8.52
C THR A 275 12.38 -23.59 -8.33
N VAL A 276 11.31 -23.95 -9.01
CA VAL A 276 10.00 -23.28 -8.84
C VAL A 276 9.47 -23.46 -7.42
N GLU A 277 9.67 -24.64 -6.83
CA GLU A 277 9.28 -24.95 -5.46
C GLU A 277 10.04 -24.10 -4.44
N GLN A 278 11.37 -23.98 -4.63
CA GLN A 278 12.20 -23.10 -3.79
C GLN A 278 11.77 -21.65 -3.92
N PHE A 279 11.50 -21.17 -5.13
CA PHE A 279 11.02 -19.80 -5.34
C PHE A 279 9.75 -19.51 -4.53
N PHE A 280 8.78 -20.43 -4.50
CA PHE A 280 7.55 -20.23 -3.73
C PHE A 280 7.80 -20.30 -2.22
N LYS A 281 8.62 -21.22 -1.75
CA LYS A 281 8.87 -21.44 -0.31
C LYS A 281 9.87 -20.46 0.31
N GLU A 282 10.91 -20.08 -0.45
CA GLU A 282 12.00 -19.25 0.07
C GLU A 282 11.72 -17.75 -0.10
N GLY A 283 12.38 -16.93 0.74
CA GLY A 283 12.33 -15.46 0.70
C GLY A 283 11.31 -14.86 1.65
N VAL A 284 11.20 -13.54 1.61
CA VAL A 284 10.45 -12.75 2.61
C VAL A 284 8.94 -12.74 2.40
N LEU A 285 8.47 -12.98 1.17
CA LEU A 285 7.03 -13.03 0.88
C LEU A 285 6.45 -14.41 1.25
N PRO A 286 5.28 -14.46 1.93
CA PRO A 286 4.57 -15.71 2.20
C PRO A 286 4.27 -16.49 0.92
N GLU A 287 4.33 -17.83 0.99
CA GLU A 287 4.00 -18.70 -0.13
C GLU A 287 2.59 -18.45 -0.66
N SER A 288 1.61 -18.27 0.25
CA SER A 288 0.22 -17.96 -0.11
C SER A 288 0.11 -16.71 -0.99
N LEU A 289 0.82 -15.63 -0.62
CA LEU A 289 0.81 -14.38 -1.38
C LEU A 289 1.50 -14.54 -2.74
N LYS A 290 2.61 -15.28 -2.81
CA LYS A 290 3.28 -15.59 -4.08
C LYS A 290 2.40 -16.43 -5.02
N MET A 291 1.67 -17.39 -4.47
CA MET A 291 0.74 -18.22 -5.25
C MET A 291 -0.45 -17.40 -5.75
N GLU A 292 -0.98 -16.49 -4.94
CA GLU A 292 -2.03 -15.57 -5.35
C GLU A 292 -1.55 -14.65 -6.48
N ASP A 293 -0.38 -14.03 -6.31
CA ASP A 293 0.27 -13.21 -7.32
C ASP A 293 0.53 -13.97 -8.61
N PHE A 294 0.97 -15.22 -8.53
CA PHE A 294 1.21 -16.07 -9.68
C PHE A 294 -0.08 -16.34 -10.47
N ARG A 295 -1.17 -16.71 -9.79
CA ARG A 295 -2.46 -16.92 -10.43
C ARG A 295 -3.06 -15.64 -11.00
N ALA A 296 -2.90 -14.52 -10.30
CA ALA A 296 -3.31 -13.21 -10.80
C ALA A 296 -2.57 -12.86 -12.10
N ASN A 297 -1.25 -13.08 -12.14
CA ASN A 297 -0.45 -12.85 -13.36
C ASN A 297 -0.91 -13.73 -14.53
N ILE A 298 -1.27 -15.00 -14.29
CA ILE A 298 -1.82 -15.87 -15.35
C ILE A 298 -3.10 -15.25 -15.95
N ARG A 299 -4.04 -14.79 -15.10
CA ARG A 299 -5.27 -14.15 -15.58
C ARG A 299 -4.99 -12.87 -16.37
N VAL A 300 -4.09 -12.01 -15.88
CA VAL A 300 -3.69 -10.79 -16.56
C VAL A 300 -3.04 -11.10 -17.92
N ASN A 301 -2.15 -12.09 -17.98
CA ASN A 301 -1.54 -12.51 -19.24
C ASN A 301 -2.57 -13.02 -20.26
N LYS A 302 -3.60 -13.77 -19.81
CA LYS A 302 -4.70 -14.22 -20.68
C LYS A 302 -5.52 -13.04 -21.21
N LEU A 303 -5.79 -12.04 -20.36
CA LEU A 303 -6.46 -10.81 -20.75
C LEU A 303 -5.66 -10.06 -21.82
N LEU A 304 -4.35 -9.87 -21.58
CA LEU A 304 -3.46 -9.15 -22.49
C LEU A 304 -3.29 -9.91 -23.81
N ALA A 305 -3.15 -11.24 -23.77
CA ALA A 305 -3.07 -12.05 -24.98
C ALA A 305 -4.31 -11.81 -25.87
N ARG A 306 -5.52 -11.85 -25.31
CA ARG A 306 -6.76 -11.66 -26.04
C ARG A 306 -6.97 -10.22 -26.51
N GLU A 307 -6.71 -9.25 -25.65
CA GLU A 307 -7.05 -7.85 -25.94
C GLU A 307 -5.96 -7.10 -26.74
N VAL A 308 -4.72 -7.55 -26.65
CA VAL A 308 -3.56 -6.90 -27.28
C VAL A 308 -2.92 -7.79 -28.33
N ASP A 309 -2.43 -8.98 -27.94
CA ASP A 309 -1.52 -9.77 -28.76
C ASP A 309 -2.24 -10.37 -29.98
N GLU A 310 -3.47 -10.88 -29.79
CA GLU A 310 -4.28 -11.44 -30.89
C GLU A 310 -4.70 -10.39 -31.91
N LYS A 311 -4.80 -9.12 -31.50
CA LYS A 311 -5.17 -7.99 -32.37
C LYS A 311 -3.97 -7.32 -33.03
N THR A 312 -2.73 -7.79 -32.72
CA THR A 312 -1.50 -7.13 -33.11
C THR A 312 -0.78 -7.88 -34.24
N ASN A 313 -1.11 -7.54 -35.50
CA ASN A 313 -0.39 -8.06 -36.65
C ASN A 313 0.73 -7.09 -37.05
N VAL A 314 1.96 -7.61 -37.13
CA VAL A 314 3.13 -6.85 -37.63
C VAL A 314 3.27 -7.07 -39.11
N SER A 315 3.21 -6.00 -39.92
CA SER A 315 3.36 -6.06 -41.35
C SER A 315 4.81 -6.25 -41.81
N GLY A 316 5.00 -6.80 -43.02
CA GLY A 316 6.34 -6.94 -43.58
C GLY A 316 7.07 -5.61 -43.74
N ALA A 317 6.36 -4.53 -44.12
CA ALA A 317 6.95 -3.20 -44.24
C ALA A 317 7.46 -2.63 -42.92
N GLU A 318 6.75 -2.84 -41.81
CA GLU A 318 7.18 -2.41 -40.48
C GLU A 318 8.41 -3.19 -40.03
N ILE A 319 8.47 -4.49 -40.33
CA ILE A 319 9.65 -5.32 -40.00
C ILE A 319 10.87 -4.78 -40.73
N GLU A 320 10.78 -4.50 -42.04
CA GLU A 320 11.90 -3.95 -42.81
C GLU A 320 12.32 -2.56 -42.32
N ALA A 321 11.38 -1.70 -41.98
CA ALA A 321 11.67 -0.38 -41.38
C ALA A 321 12.40 -0.52 -40.06
N ARG A 322 11.96 -1.42 -39.17
CA ARG A 322 12.62 -1.67 -37.88
C ARG A 322 14.02 -2.29 -38.08
N MET A 323 14.18 -3.21 -38.99
CA MET A 323 15.48 -3.76 -39.33
C MET A 323 16.47 -2.68 -39.83
N ALA A 324 16.01 -1.74 -40.64
CA ALA A 324 16.81 -0.60 -41.10
C ALA A 324 17.21 0.32 -39.92
N GLU A 325 16.32 0.55 -38.96
CA GLU A 325 16.62 1.30 -37.75
C GLU A 325 17.68 0.58 -36.88
N LEU A 326 17.50 -0.73 -36.61
CA LEU A 326 18.42 -1.53 -35.84
C LEU A 326 19.86 -1.58 -36.49
N ARG A 327 19.91 -1.66 -37.83
CA ARG A 327 21.21 -1.56 -38.56
C ARG A 327 21.86 -0.21 -38.35
N ARG A 328 21.11 0.90 -38.39
CA ARG A 328 21.64 2.24 -38.11
C ARG A 328 22.19 2.34 -36.71
N ARG A 329 21.43 1.88 -35.69
CA ARG A 329 21.91 1.86 -34.30
C ARG A 329 23.20 1.07 -34.13
N ALA A 330 23.28 -0.13 -34.74
CA ALA A 330 24.50 -0.95 -34.68
C ALA A 330 25.67 -0.25 -35.35
N ALA A 331 25.49 0.46 -36.47
CA ALA A 331 26.49 1.25 -37.13
C ALA A 331 26.98 2.44 -36.27
N ASP A 332 26.04 3.13 -35.62
CA ASP A 332 26.37 4.24 -34.69
C ASP A 332 27.15 3.75 -33.47
N GLU A 333 26.79 2.58 -32.88
CA GLU A 333 27.55 1.94 -31.80
C GLU A 333 28.98 1.64 -32.25
N ALA A 334 29.13 1.05 -33.46
CA ALA A 334 30.45 0.74 -34.03
C ALA A 334 31.26 2.01 -34.31
N ALA A 335 30.64 3.09 -34.84
CA ALA A 335 31.32 4.36 -35.09
C ALA A 335 31.82 5.04 -33.81
N ARG A 336 31.20 4.78 -32.65
CA ARG A 336 31.63 5.22 -31.32
C ARG A 336 32.72 4.31 -30.70
N GLY A 337 33.18 3.30 -31.43
CA GLY A 337 34.16 2.32 -30.92
C GLY A 337 33.58 1.30 -29.93
N LEU A 338 32.25 1.24 -29.83
CA LEU A 338 31.55 0.28 -28.98
C LEU A 338 31.33 -1.04 -29.74
N LYS A 339 31.40 -2.16 -29.05
CA LYS A 339 30.99 -3.43 -29.64
C LYS A 339 29.49 -3.38 -29.86
N PRO A 340 28.95 -3.57 -31.09
CA PRO A 340 27.55 -3.54 -31.35
C PRO A 340 26.80 -4.55 -30.47
N THR A 341 25.91 -4.06 -29.63
CA THR A 341 25.03 -4.88 -28.80
C THR A 341 23.70 -5.12 -29.49
N THR A 342 23.35 -4.25 -30.43
CA THR A 342 22.11 -4.29 -31.20
C THR A 342 22.14 -5.37 -32.27
N ARG A 343 21.28 -6.38 -32.14
CA ARG A 343 21.09 -7.39 -33.18
C ARG A 343 20.12 -6.88 -34.23
N SER A 344 20.52 -6.87 -35.50
CA SER A 344 19.73 -6.34 -36.62
C SER A 344 19.08 -7.44 -37.49
N ASP A 345 18.70 -8.56 -36.85
CA ASP A 345 18.04 -9.66 -37.53
C ASP A 345 16.51 -9.51 -37.51
N ARG A 346 15.83 -10.22 -38.43
CA ARG A 346 14.37 -10.17 -38.58
C ARG A 346 13.63 -10.61 -37.32
N LYS A 347 14.15 -11.58 -36.56
CA LYS A 347 13.56 -12.08 -35.33
C LYS A 347 13.56 -11.01 -34.25
N THR A 348 14.66 -10.30 -34.09
CA THR A 348 14.80 -9.17 -33.16
C THR A 348 13.82 -8.05 -33.53
N ALA A 349 13.73 -7.65 -34.80
CA ALA A 349 12.80 -6.63 -35.28
C ALA A 349 11.33 -6.99 -35.00
N ILE A 350 10.94 -8.24 -35.23
CA ILE A 350 9.57 -8.73 -34.92
C ILE A 350 9.31 -8.68 -33.41
N ASN A 351 10.26 -9.13 -32.59
CA ASN A 351 10.11 -9.14 -31.15
C ASN A 351 9.99 -7.70 -30.59
N ASP A 352 10.84 -6.77 -31.06
CA ASP A 352 10.79 -5.37 -30.66
C ASP A 352 9.44 -4.73 -30.99
N LEU A 353 8.94 -4.91 -32.23
CA LEU A 353 7.64 -4.38 -32.65
C LEU A 353 6.49 -4.98 -31.86
N ARG A 354 6.52 -6.28 -31.59
CA ARG A 354 5.52 -6.95 -30.75
C ARG A 354 5.55 -6.41 -29.32
N MET A 355 6.73 -6.26 -28.74
CA MET A 355 6.91 -5.72 -27.39
C MET A 355 6.41 -4.28 -27.30
N GLU A 356 6.76 -3.42 -28.26
CA GLU A 356 6.31 -2.03 -28.33
C GLU A 356 4.78 -1.94 -28.36
N ARG A 357 4.14 -2.76 -29.22
CA ARG A 357 2.68 -2.81 -29.35
C ARG A 357 2.02 -3.38 -28.10
N HIS A 358 2.60 -4.45 -27.53
CA HIS A 358 2.17 -5.02 -26.27
C HIS A 358 2.17 -3.95 -25.17
N ASN A 359 3.29 -3.25 -24.99
CA ASN A 359 3.43 -2.19 -24.00
C ASN A 359 2.42 -1.04 -24.24
N LYS A 360 2.25 -0.61 -25.49
CA LYS A 360 1.26 0.41 -25.86
C LYS A 360 -0.17 -0.05 -25.57
N GLY A 361 -0.50 -1.28 -25.93
CA GLY A 361 -1.80 -1.88 -25.67
C GLY A 361 -2.08 -2.04 -24.17
N CYS A 362 -1.12 -2.54 -23.41
CA CYS A 362 -1.22 -2.64 -21.93
C CYS A 362 -1.49 -1.28 -21.30
N ARG A 363 -0.74 -0.25 -21.70
CA ARG A 363 -0.95 1.13 -21.20
C ARG A 363 -2.34 1.67 -21.58
N ALA A 364 -2.82 1.41 -22.78
CA ALA A 364 -4.13 1.87 -23.23
C ALA A 364 -5.25 1.22 -22.40
N ILE A 365 -5.21 -0.11 -22.22
CA ILE A 365 -6.18 -0.84 -21.41
C ILE A 365 -6.13 -0.35 -19.96
N PHE A 366 -4.95 -0.28 -19.37
CA PHE A 366 -4.79 0.20 -18.01
C PHE A 366 -5.39 1.60 -17.81
N ARG A 367 -5.09 2.54 -18.73
CA ARG A 367 -5.64 3.90 -18.67
C ARG A 367 -7.16 3.92 -18.76
N SER A 368 -7.75 3.08 -19.60
CA SER A 368 -9.23 3.00 -19.74
C SER A 368 -9.90 2.44 -18.48
N LEU A 369 -9.21 1.55 -17.75
CA LEU A 369 -9.73 0.91 -16.54
C LEU A 369 -9.48 1.73 -15.27
N TYR A 370 -8.46 2.59 -15.27
CA TYR A 370 -8.00 3.27 -14.06
C TYR A 370 -9.09 4.11 -13.40
N GLY A 371 -9.86 4.86 -14.19
CA GLY A 371 -10.94 5.69 -13.66
C GLY A 371 -12.02 4.92 -12.92
N SER A 372 -12.26 3.66 -13.32
CA SER A 372 -13.23 2.77 -12.66
C SER A 372 -12.62 2.00 -11.47
N ALA A 373 -11.30 1.97 -11.34
CA ALA A 373 -10.61 1.19 -10.32
C ALA A 373 -10.69 1.82 -8.91
N ARG A 374 -11.11 3.08 -8.81
CA ARG A 374 -11.30 3.80 -7.53
C ARG A 374 -10.09 3.65 -6.61
N VAL A 375 -8.94 4.07 -7.11
CA VAL A 375 -7.70 4.02 -6.35
C VAL A 375 -7.77 4.99 -5.18
N TRP A 376 -7.48 4.49 -4.00
CA TRP A 376 -7.28 5.26 -2.78
C TRP A 376 -5.90 4.92 -2.22
N SER A 377 -5.03 5.90 -2.13
CA SER A 377 -3.63 5.70 -1.76
C SER A 377 -3.20 6.69 -0.70
N PRO A 378 -3.53 6.39 0.58
CA PRO A 378 -3.15 7.26 1.68
C PRO A 378 -1.64 7.49 1.81
N GLU A 379 -0.83 6.55 1.38
CA GLU A 379 0.63 6.70 1.43
C GLU A 379 1.19 7.46 0.22
N PHE A 380 0.49 7.42 -0.92
CA PHE A 380 0.90 8.02 -2.20
C PHE A 380 -0.30 8.73 -2.84
N PRO A 381 -0.75 9.89 -2.30
CA PRO A 381 -1.96 10.57 -2.78
C PRO A 381 -1.93 10.93 -4.27
N GLU A 382 -0.73 11.16 -4.82
CA GLU A 382 -0.56 11.42 -6.25
C GLU A 382 -0.99 10.23 -7.13
N MET A 383 -0.97 9.00 -6.57
CA MET A 383 -1.41 7.80 -7.29
C MET A 383 -2.93 7.65 -7.35
N GLU A 384 -3.70 8.51 -6.73
CA GLU A 384 -5.15 8.53 -6.90
C GLU A 384 -5.57 9.10 -8.25
N ARG A 385 -4.62 9.73 -8.96
CA ARG A 385 -4.79 10.24 -10.32
C ARG A 385 -3.97 9.41 -11.31
N LEU A 386 -4.49 9.30 -12.52
CA LEU A 386 -3.83 8.51 -13.58
C LEU A 386 -2.43 9.02 -13.95
N ASP A 387 -2.21 10.33 -13.89
CA ASP A 387 -0.93 10.98 -14.17
C ASP A 387 0.14 10.69 -13.11
N GLY A 388 -0.27 10.34 -11.88
CA GLY A 388 0.63 9.88 -10.81
C GLY A 388 1.07 8.43 -10.92
N VAL A 389 0.49 7.66 -11.85
CA VAL A 389 0.79 6.23 -12.02
C VAL A 389 1.34 5.97 -13.42
N SER A 390 2.62 5.70 -13.50
CA SER A 390 3.22 5.14 -14.72
C SER A 390 3.06 3.64 -14.69
N PRO A 391 2.32 3.02 -15.65
CA PRO A 391 2.22 1.56 -15.69
C PRO A 391 3.63 0.99 -15.84
N PRO A 392 4.05 0.08 -14.94
CA PRO A 392 5.37 -0.55 -15.03
C PRO A 392 5.46 -1.30 -16.35
N LEU A 393 6.61 -1.19 -17.01
CA LEU A 393 6.90 -2.02 -18.16
C LEU A 393 7.07 -3.47 -17.71
N PRO A 394 6.56 -4.45 -18.49
CA PRO A 394 6.64 -5.87 -18.13
C PRO A 394 8.07 -6.37 -17.85
N ASN A 395 9.09 -5.67 -18.31
CA ASN A 395 10.49 -6.06 -18.22
C ASN A 395 11.25 -5.43 -17.04
N GLY A 396 10.59 -4.62 -16.18
CA GLY A 396 11.26 -4.00 -15.02
C GLY A 396 12.32 -2.95 -15.38
N GLU A 397 12.37 -2.48 -16.63
CA GLU A 397 13.34 -1.50 -17.09
C GLU A 397 13.15 -0.11 -16.48
N ASP A 398 11.93 0.18 -15.99
CA ASP A 398 11.59 1.47 -15.38
C ASP A 398 12.25 1.70 -14.01
N VAL A 399 12.80 0.67 -13.37
CA VAL A 399 13.44 0.76 -12.04
C VAL A 399 14.90 1.19 -12.12
N LEU A 400 15.49 1.09 -13.30
CA LEU A 400 16.93 1.33 -13.52
C LEU A 400 17.23 2.67 -14.23
N GLN A 401 16.19 3.42 -14.61
CA GLN A 401 16.29 4.80 -15.12
C GLN A 401 16.02 5.81 -13.99
#